data_610d5ec502c4c8b1767c0c1da16bb36c
#
_entry.id   610d5ec502c4c8b1767c0c1da16bb36c
#
_cell.length_a   1.000
_cell.length_b   1.000
_cell.length_c   1.000
_cell.angle_alpha   90.00
_cell.angle_beta   90.00
_cell.angle_gamma   90.00
#
_symmetry.space_group_name_H-M   'P 1'
#
loop_
_entity.id
_entity.type
_entity.pdbx_description
1 polymer ?
#
loop_
_entity_poly.entity_id
_entity_poly.type
_entity_poly.pdbx_seq_one_letter_code
_entity_poly.pdbx_strand_id
1 'polypeptide(L)'
;MVATTPSAPDPVNRLADEASPYLRQHRDNPVDWYPWGAPALAAAEARNVPILLSVGYSACHWCHVMAHECFEDAEVAGVMNRLFVNVKVDREERPDVDAIYMDAVQAMTGRGGWPMTVFLTPAGEPFYGGTYFPKPQ
;
A
#
# COMPACT_ATOMS: atom_id res chain seq x y z
N MET A 1 25.22 -10.97 -20.04
CA MET A 1 24.85 -10.53 -19.99
C MET A 1 24.31 -9.99 -19.65
N VAL A 2 24.29 -9.61 -19.63
CA VAL A 2 23.75 -8.96 -19.42
C VAL A 2 23.20 -8.34 -19.23
N ALA A 3 23.12 -8.34 -19.12
CA ALA A 3 22.52 -7.77 -19.00
C ALA A 3 22.12 -7.01 -18.78
N THR A 4 22.19 -7.00 -18.77
CA THR A 4 21.77 -6.05 -18.49
C THR A 4 20.94 -5.33 -18.89
N THR A 5 20.34 -5.32 -18.91
CA THR A 5 19.64 -4.29 -19.31
C THR A 5 19.48 -3.20 -18.38
N PRO A 6 20.45 -2.61 -17.97
CA PRO A 6 20.41 -1.56 -17.00
C PRO A 6 19.70 -0.32 -17.48
N SER A 7 19.63 -0.16 -18.76
CA SER A 7 18.97 1.02 -19.30
C SER A 7 17.47 0.84 -19.41
N ALA A 8 16.95 -0.25 -18.94
CA ALA A 8 15.50 -0.42 -18.97
C ALA A 8 14.86 0.65 -18.10
N PRO A 9 13.66 1.13 -18.46
CA PRO A 9 12.95 2.05 -17.60
C PRO A 9 12.71 1.41 -16.24
N ASP A 10 12.52 2.24 -15.22
CA ASP A 10 12.23 1.74 -13.89
C ASP A 10 11.06 0.78 -13.98
N PRO A 11 11.17 -0.38 -13.35
CA PRO A 11 10.09 -1.34 -13.42
C PRO A 11 8.84 -0.76 -12.78
N VAL A 12 7.73 -0.95 -13.45
CA VAL A 12 6.45 -0.65 -12.84
C VAL A 12 6.14 -1.75 -11.84
N ASN A 13 5.43 -1.40 -10.79
CA ASN A 13 5.04 -2.39 -9.80
C ASN A 13 3.83 -3.20 -10.30
N ARG A 14 3.37 -4.13 -9.46
CA ARG A 14 2.31 -5.06 -9.83
C ARG A 14 0.96 -4.42 -10.10
N LEU A 15 0.80 -3.14 -9.74
CA LEU A 15 -0.47 -2.43 -9.96
C LEU A 15 -0.68 -2.06 -11.42
N ALA A 16 0.34 -2.17 -12.26
CA ALA A 16 0.22 -1.84 -13.67
C ALA A 16 -0.82 -2.72 -14.39
N ASP A 17 -1.01 -3.94 -13.94
CA ASP A 17 -1.92 -4.89 -14.57
C ASP A 17 -3.30 -4.94 -13.91
N GLU A 18 -3.56 -4.07 -12.93
CA GLU A 18 -4.82 -4.06 -12.22
C GLU A 18 -5.91 -3.36 -13.02
N ALA A 19 -7.16 -3.79 -12.82
CA ALA A 19 -8.30 -3.20 -13.50
C ALA A 19 -8.65 -1.81 -12.95
N SER A 20 -8.41 -1.58 -11.67
CA SER A 20 -8.74 -0.32 -11.03
C SER A 20 -7.88 0.83 -11.55
N PRO A 21 -8.49 1.91 -12.07
CA PRO A 21 -7.72 3.09 -12.47
C PRO A 21 -6.96 3.72 -11.30
N TYR A 22 -7.55 3.68 -10.10
CA TYR A 22 -6.90 4.20 -8.90
C TYR A 22 -5.60 3.45 -8.62
N LEU A 23 -5.62 2.11 -8.70
CA LEU A 23 -4.43 1.31 -8.47
C LEU A 23 -3.38 1.60 -9.55
N ARG A 24 -3.80 1.70 -10.82
CA ARG A 24 -2.86 1.99 -11.90
C ARG A 24 -2.20 3.36 -11.76
N GLN A 25 -2.82 4.31 -11.06
CA GLN A 25 -2.19 5.60 -10.79
C GLN A 25 -0.91 5.45 -9.95
N HIS A 26 -0.78 4.37 -9.21
CA HIS A 26 0.36 4.11 -8.35
C HIS A 26 1.37 3.13 -8.93
N ARG A 27 1.20 2.75 -10.20
CA ARG A 27 2.07 1.74 -10.83
C ARG A 27 3.52 2.18 -10.94
N ASP A 28 3.75 3.49 -11.02
CA ASP A 28 5.09 4.06 -11.18
C ASP A 28 5.70 4.52 -9.85
N ASN A 29 5.01 4.30 -8.74
CA ASN A 29 5.55 4.63 -7.42
C ASN A 29 6.81 3.82 -7.14
N PRO A 30 7.80 4.40 -6.47
CA PRO A 30 8.97 3.63 -6.02
C PRO A 30 8.63 2.60 -4.96
N VAL A 31 7.44 2.66 -4.35
CA VAL A 31 6.95 1.61 -3.45
C VAL A 31 6.63 0.37 -4.28
N ASP A 32 7.11 -0.78 -3.85
CA ASP A 32 6.84 -2.05 -4.51
C ASP A 32 5.46 -2.58 -4.09
N TRP A 33 4.43 -2.00 -4.66
CA TRP A 33 3.05 -2.31 -4.30
C TRP A 33 2.60 -3.68 -4.79
N TYR A 34 1.83 -4.35 -3.93
CA TYR A 34 1.06 -5.53 -4.29
C TYR A 34 -0.43 -5.18 -4.29
N PRO A 35 -1.24 -5.78 -5.15
CA PRO A 35 -2.68 -5.77 -4.92
C PRO A 35 -3.01 -6.70 -3.76
N TRP A 36 -4.19 -6.55 -3.16
CA TRP A 36 -4.64 -7.45 -2.11
C TRP A 36 -4.80 -8.86 -2.70
N GLY A 37 -4.26 -9.85 -2.03
CA GLY A 37 -4.40 -11.23 -2.46
C GLY A 37 -3.34 -12.15 -1.88
N ALA A 38 -3.42 -13.40 -2.26
CA ALA A 38 -2.54 -14.44 -1.77
C ALA A 38 -1.04 -14.18 -2.03
N PRO A 39 -0.63 -13.61 -3.17
CA PRO A 39 0.79 -13.34 -3.37
C PRO A 39 1.38 -12.38 -2.34
N ALA A 40 0.62 -11.36 -1.91
CA ALA A 40 1.08 -10.42 -0.90
C ALA A 40 1.25 -11.11 0.46
N LEU A 41 0.27 -11.90 0.85
CA LEU A 41 0.32 -12.63 2.11
C LEU A 41 1.48 -13.63 2.12
N ALA A 42 1.67 -14.33 1.01
CA ALA A 42 2.77 -15.29 0.88
C ALA A 42 4.14 -14.59 0.97
N ALA A 43 4.27 -13.41 0.36
CA ALA A 43 5.51 -12.66 0.40
C ALA A 43 5.82 -12.20 1.83
N ALA A 44 4.79 -11.74 2.55
CA ALA A 44 4.96 -11.30 3.94
C ALA A 44 5.41 -12.46 4.83
N GLU A 45 4.80 -13.62 4.66
CA GLU A 45 5.17 -14.81 5.42
C GLU A 45 6.60 -15.25 5.09
N ALA A 46 6.94 -15.32 3.81
CA ALA A 46 8.26 -15.76 3.38
C ALA A 46 9.37 -14.83 3.89
N ARG A 47 9.11 -13.53 3.91
CA ARG A 47 10.08 -12.53 4.38
C ARG A 47 10.01 -12.31 5.88
N ASN A 48 8.98 -12.82 6.53
CA ASN A 48 8.71 -12.62 7.95
C ASN A 48 8.66 -11.14 8.30
N VAL A 49 7.89 -10.37 7.53
CA VAL A 49 7.69 -8.93 7.74
C VAL A 49 6.20 -8.63 7.78
N PRO A 50 5.81 -7.53 8.48
CA PRO A 50 4.42 -7.13 8.48
C PRO A 50 3.99 -6.57 7.12
N ILE A 51 2.67 -6.47 6.96
CA ILE A 51 2.06 -5.88 5.79
C ILE A 51 1.66 -4.45 6.12
N LEU A 52 1.97 -3.52 5.23
CA LEU A 52 1.44 -2.17 5.29
C LEU A 52 0.32 -2.10 4.24
N LEU A 53 -0.92 -1.97 4.72
CA LEU A 53 -2.10 -1.90 3.86
C LEU A 53 -2.54 -0.45 3.73
N SER A 54 -2.60 0.04 2.50
CA SER A 54 -3.06 1.39 2.21
C SER A 54 -4.34 1.33 1.39
N VAL A 55 -5.41 1.90 1.91
CA VAL A 55 -6.72 1.89 1.25
C VAL A 55 -7.14 3.31 0.92
N GLY A 56 -7.61 3.52 -0.29
CA GLY A 56 -8.07 4.81 -0.73
C GLY A 56 -8.99 4.67 -1.93
N TYR A 57 -9.23 5.78 -2.63
CA TYR A 57 -10.05 5.79 -3.84
C TYR A 57 -9.72 7.03 -4.68
N SER A 58 -10.17 7.03 -5.94
CA SER A 58 -9.75 8.05 -6.92
C SER A 58 -10.12 9.48 -6.51
N ALA A 59 -11.28 9.68 -5.92
CA ALA A 59 -11.76 11.01 -5.55
C ALA A 59 -11.26 11.49 -4.19
N CYS A 60 -10.45 10.71 -3.51
CA CYS A 60 -9.98 11.03 -2.17
C CYS A 60 -8.81 12.03 -2.22
N HIS A 61 -9.07 13.27 -1.78
CA HIS A 61 -8.05 14.31 -1.80
C HIS A 61 -6.83 13.95 -0.97
N TRP A 62 -7.03 13.52 0.28
CA TRP A 62 -5.92 13.23 1.18
C TRP A 62 -5.16 11.96 0.79
N CYS A 63 -5.80 11.05 0.03
CA CYS A 63 -5.09 9.91 -0.53
C CYS A 63 -4.04 10.39 -1.52
N HIS A 64 -4.38 11.38 -2.35
CA HIS A 64 -3.43 11.94 -3.32
C HIS A 64 -2.34 12.74 -2.63
N VAL A 65 -2.66 13.46 -1.56
CA VAL A 65 -1.67 14.19 -0.78
C VAL A 65 -0.65 13.22 -0.17
N MET A 66 -1.13 12.15 0.43
CA MET A 66 -0.24 11.15 1.03
C MET A 66 0.62 10.46 -0.03
N ALA A 67 0.04 10.16 -1.20
CA ALA A 67 0.79 9.57 -2.30
C ALA A 67 1.93 10.48 -2.72
N HIS A 68 1.63 11.77 -2.87
CA HIS A 68 2.64 12.74 -3.28
C HIS A 68 3.74 12.91 -2.21
N GLU A 69 3.37 12.95 -0.94
CA GLU A 69 4.33 13.17 0.13
C GLU A 69 5.17 11.94 0.45
N CYS A 70 4.58 10.75 0.34
CA CYS A 70 5.21 9.52 0.82
C CYS A 70 5.49 8.52 -0.28
N PHE A 71 4.48 8.16 -1.06
CA PHE A 71 4.60 7.03 -1.99
C PHE A 71 5.43 7.35 -3.23
N GLU A 72 5.56 8.63 -3.56
CA GLU A 72 6.40 9.09 -4.67
C GLU A 72 7.82 9.45 -4.20
N ASP A 73 8.05 9.47 -2.89
CA ASP A 73 9.33 9.82 -2.31
C ASP A 73 10.21 8.57 -2.23
N ALA A 74 11.37 8.61 -2.90
CA ALA A 74 12.24 7.45 -2.98
C ALA A 74 12.79 7.00 -1.62
N GLU A 75 13.04 7.93 -0.72
CA GLU A 75 13.57 7.61 0.60
C GLU A 75 12.51 6.90 1.45
N VAL A 76 11.29 7.44 1.47
CA VAL A 76 10.18 6.83 2.20
C VAL A 76 9.87 5.45 1.60
N ALA A 77 9.81 5.37 0.27
CA ALA A 77 9.54 4.11 -0.41
C ALA A 77 10.61 3.06 -0.11
N GLY A 78 11.87 3.46 -0.03
CA GLY A 78 12.96 2.54 0.32
C GLY A 78 12.77 1.92 1.70
N VAL A 79 12.35 2.73 2.67
CA VAL A 79 12.04 2.25 4.02
C VAL A 79 10.85 1.30 3.99
N MET A 80 9.78 1.70 3.29
CA MET A 80 8.58 0.86 3.18
C MET A 80 8.88 -0.49 2.54
N ASN A 81 9.67 -0.48 1.46
CA ASN A 81 10.00 -1.72 0.75
C ASN A 81 10.87 -2.66 1.58
N ARG A 82 11.75 -2.08 2.41
CA ARG A 82 12.64 -2.88 3.24
C ARG A 82 11.93 -3.51 4.43
N LEU A 83 10.99 -2.77 5.03
CA LEU A 83 10.39 -3.18 6.30
C LEU A 83 9.06 -3.89 6.16
N PHE A 84 8.38 -3.75 5.02
CA PHE A 84 7.01 -4.24 4.86
C PHE A 84 6.82 -4.89 3.50
N VAL A 85 5.78 -5.73 3.42
CA VAL A 85 5.11 -5.99 2.15
C VAL A 85 4.00 -4.94 2.05
N ASN A 86 4.01 -4.16 1.00
CA ASN A 86 3.10 -3.02 0.86
C ASN A 86 1.95 -3.37 -0.08
N VAL A 87 0.72 -3.21 0.40
CA VAL A 87 -0.49 -3.56 -0.33
C VAL A 87 -1.35 -2.32 -0.54
N LYS A 88 -1.78 -2.11 -1.78
CA LYS A 88 -2.66 -0.99 -2.13
C LYS A 88 -4.03 -1.52 -2.50
N VAL A 89 -5.06 -0.92 -1.94
CA VAL A 89 -6.46 -1.33 -2.17
C VAL A 89 -7.29 -0.13 -2.58
N ASP A 90 -8.11 -0.34 -3.61
CA ASP A 90 -9.16 0.61 -3.99
C ASP A 90 -10.43 0.19 -3.27
N ARG A 91 -10.93 1.04 -2.36
CA ARG A 91 -12.13 0.70 -1.60
C ARG A 91 -13.37 0.54 -2.46
N GLU A 92 -13.37 1.14 -3.64
CA GLU A 92 -14.51 1.01 -4.56
C GLU A 92 -14.51 -0.34 -5.26
N GLU A 93 -13.33 -0.94 -5.44
CA GLU A 93 -13.19 -2.27 -6.02
C GLU A 93 -13.33 -3.36 -4.97
N ARG A 94 -12.80 -3.13 -3.77
CA ARG A 94 -12.82 -4.10 -2.68
C ARG A 94 -13.42 -3.49 -1.41
N PRO A 95 -14.73 -3.17 -1.43
CA PRO A 95 -15.39 -2.62 -0.25
C PRO A 95 -15.41 -3.59 0.93
N ASP A 96 -15.31 -4.89 0.67
CA ASP A 96 -15.25 -5.92 1.71
C ASP A 96 -13.97 -5.79 2.54
N VAL A 97 -12.82 -5.64 1.87
CA VAL A 97 -11.54 -5.46 2.54
C VAL A 97 -11.52 -4.13 3.30
N ASP A 98 -12.01 -3.07 2.66
CA ASP A 98 -12.13 -1.75 3.28
C ASP A 98 -12.95 -1.81 4.57
N ALA A 99 -14.11 -2.45 4.54
CA ALA A 99 -15.00 -2.49 5.70
C ALA A 99 -14.37 -3.20 6.89
N ILE A 100 -13.73 -4.35 6.64
CA ILE A 100 -13.11 -5.14 7.70
C ILE A 100 -12.02 -4.34 8.41
N TYR A 101 -11.13 -3.72 7.66
CA TYR A 101 -10.01 -3.01 8.26
C TYR A 101 -10.39 -1.62 8.77
N MET A 102 -11.43 -1.00 8.18
CA MET A 102 -11.95 0.25 8.73
C MET A 102 -12.56 0.02 10.11
N ASP A 103 -13.27 -1.09 10.31
CA ASP A 103 -13.78 -1.44 11.64
C ASP A 103 -12.64 -1.60 12.64
N ALA A 104 -11.55 -2.23 12.22
CA ALA A 104 -10.39 -2.43 13.08
C ALA A 104 -9.73 -1.09 13.43
N VAL A 105 -9.58 -0.20 12.45
CA VAL A 105 -8.97 1.12 12.68
C VAL A 105 -9.84 1.95 13.63
N GLN A 106 -11.16 1.93 13.45
CA GLN A 106 -12.06 2.64 14.33
C GLN A 106 -12.00 2.10 15.76
N ALA A 107 -11.88 0.77 15.91
CA ALA A 107 -11.77 0.15 17.22
C ALA A 107 -10.46 0.54 17.91
N MET A 108 -9.37 0.66 17.17
CA MET A 108 -8.06 0.98 17.74
C MET A 108 -7.86 2.47 18.01
N THR A 109 -8.44 3.34 17.19
CA THR A 109 -8.14 4.78 17.25
C THR A 109 -9.33 5.65 17.60
N GLY A 110 -10.55 5.12 17.52
CA GLY A 110 -11.77 5.89 17.69
C GLY A 110 -12.16 6.71 16.46
N ARG A 111 -11.42 6.59 15.36
CA ARG A 111 -11.65 7.35 14.13
C ARG A 111 -11.54 6.45 12.91
N GLY A 112 -12.22 6.87 11.84
CA GLY A 112 -12.09 6.24 10.54
C GLY A 112 -11.97 7.30 9.47
N GLY A 113 -11.59 6.90 8.27
CA GLY A 113 -11.47 7.80 7.14
C GLY A 113 -10.45 7.29 6.14
N TRP A 114 -10.29 8.03 5.06
CA TRP A 114 -9.33 7.72 4.00
C TRP A 114 -8.40 8.90 3.80
N PRO A 115 -7.14 8.65 3.49
CA PRO A 115 -6.54 7.33 3.30
C PRO A 115 -6.52 6.54 4.60
N MET A 116 -6.70 5.24 4.50
CA MET A 116 -6.61 4.36 5.66
C MET A 116 -5.32 3.56 5.56
N THR A 117 -4.51 3.59 6.61
CA THR A 117 -3.27 2.82 6.67
C THR A 117 -3.35 1.87 7.84
N VAL A 118 -3.14 0.59 7.58
CA VAL A 118 -3.23 -0.46 8.60
C VAL A 118 -2.00 -1.35 8.50
N PHE A 119 -1.43 -1.68 9.65
CA PHE A 119 -0.30 -2.61 9.71
C PHE A 119 -0.83 -3.96 10.17
N LEU A 120 -0.51 -5.00 9.39
CA LEU A 120 -1.02 -6.34 9.60
C LEU A 120 0.13 -7.31 9.86
N THR A 121 -0.15 -8.35 10.63
CA THR A 121 0.75 -9.50 10.69
C THR A 121 0.76 -10.20 9.32
N PRO A 122 1.73 -11.09 9.05
CA PRO A 122 1.71 -11.86 7.81
C PRO A 122 0.43 -12.68 7.60
N ALA A 123 -0.28 -12.96 8.70
CA ALA A 123 -1.57 -13.68 8.61
C ALA A 123 -2.74 -12.75 8.31
N GLY A 124 -2.50 -11.42 8.21
CA GLY A 124 -3.55 -10.47 7.88
C GLY A 124 -4.26 -9.88 9.08
N GLU A 125 -3.74 -10.07 10.28
CA GLU A 125 -4.35 -9.56 11.51
C GLU A 125 -3.86 -8.15 11.82
N PRO A 126 -4.77 -7.17 12.00
CA PRO A 126 -4.35 -5.79 12.23
C PRO A 126 -3.82 -5.60 13.65
N PHE A 127 -2.73 -4.83 13.79
CA PHE A 127 -2.16 -4.52 15.10
C PHE A 127 -1.88 -3.02 15.29
N TYR A 128 -1.94 -2.23 14.24
CA TYR A 128 -1.78 -0.78 14.33
C TYR A 128 -2.40 -0.15 13.09
N GLY A 129 -2.87 1.07 13.21
CA GLY A 129 -3.43 1.74 12.06
C GLY A 129 -3.79 3.18 12.34
N GLY A 130 -4.19 3.85 11.28
CA GLY A 130 -4.61 5.23 11.32
C GLY A 130 -5.14 5.64 9.97
N THR A 131 -5.38 6.93 9.82
CA THR A 131 -5.86 7.45 8.54
C THR A 131 -4.71 8.10 7.78
N TYR A 132 -4.55 9.39 7.83
CA TYR A 132 -3.49 10.06 7.11
C TYR A 132 -2.19 10.09 7.93
N PHE A 133 -1.09 9.65 7.31
CA PHE A 133 0.24 9.75 7.91
C PHE A 133 1.09 10.64 7.01
N PRO A 134 1.48 11.83 7.48
CA PRO A 134 2.36 12.70 6.70
C PRO A 134 3.79 12.17 6.69
N LYS A 135 4.58 12.67 5.74
CA LYS A 135 6.00 12.32 5.70
C LYS A 135 6.67 12.80 6.99
N PRO A 136 7.50 11.96 7.62
CA PRO A 136 8.22 12.34 8.83
C PRO A 136 9.11 13.57 8.60
N GLN A 137 9.19 14.42 9.61
CA GLN A 137 10.01 15.61 9.57
C GLN A 137 11.48 15.28 9.85
#